data_c26fecbca61f7bb47ab04084a6606499
#
_entry.id   c26fecbca61f7bb47ab04084a6606499
#
_cell.length_a   1.000
_cell.length_b   1.000
_cell.length_c   1.000
_cell.angle_alpha   90.00
_cell.angle_beta   90.00
_cell.angle_gamma   90.00
#
_symmetry.space_group_name_H-M   'P 1'
#
loop_
_entity.id
_entity.type
_entity.pdbx_description
1 polymer ?
#
loop_
_entity_poly.entity_id
_entity_poly.type
_entity_poly.pdbx_seq_one_letter_code
_entity_poly.pdbx_strand_id
1 'polypeptide(L)'
;IKSSAASDVYKRQGNTFLNSELCGYYIANTLLMLVVSLSLSYLIGMFIPNSNILSGVANIVSLSMCFLCGVFVPMSVMDKSVLKVAQFLPVYWYEQVNEILSRHHSLTPELLGKVQISMGIEVLFAAMFVCLILVVSRYRKEG
;
A
#
# COMPACT_ATOMS: atom_id res chain seq x y z
N ILE A 1 8.24 -35.59 1.07
CA ILE A 1 9.08 -34.62 0.31
C ILE A 1 8.33 -33.27 0.15
N LYS A 2 7.05 -33.29 -0.21
CA LYS A 2 6.25 -32.05 -0.30
C LYS A 2 6.01 -31.35 1.05
N SER A 3 5.87 -32.11 2.15
CA SER A 3 5.71 -31.56 3.50
C SER A 3 7.00 -30.94 4.04
N SER A 4 8.17 -31.44 3.64
CA SER A 4 9.47 -30.88 4.00
C SER A 4 9.71 -29.52 3.33
N ALA A 5 9.40 -29.40 2.04
CA ALA A 5 9.51 -28.14 1.30
C ALA A 5 8.55 -27.07 1.86
N ALA A 6 7.32 -27.42 2.18
CA ALA A 6 6.36 -26.53 2.82
C ALA A 6 6.81 -26.10 4.23
N SER A 7 7.38 -27.03 5.02
CA SER A 7 7.94 -26.73 6.34
C SER A 7 9.16 -25.82 6.26
N ASP A 8 10.02 -25.99 5.25
CA ASP A 8 11.19 -25.13 5.02
C ASP A 8 10.79 -23.72 4.57
N VAL A 9 9.76 -23.61 3.74
CA VAL A 9 9.17 -22.32 3.36
C VAL A 9 8.55 -21.63 4.58
N TYR A 10 7.85 -22.37 5.44
CA TYR A 10 7.24 -21.87 6.65
C TYR A 10 8.30 -21.40 7.68
N LYS A 11 9.38 -22.17 7.86
CA LYS A 11 10.52 -21.80 8.69
C LYS A 11 11.29 -20.60 8.14
N ARG A 12 11.46 -20.52 6.82
CA ARG A 12 12.08 -19.37 6.16
C ARG A 12 11.26 -18.08 6.35
N GLN A 13 9.95 -18.16 6.19
CA GLN A 13 9.05 -17.03 6.46
C GLN A 13 9.08 -16.62 7.93
N GLY A 14 9.06 -17.58 8.86
CA GLY A 14 9.14 -17.31 10.29
C GLY A 14 10.44 -16.63 10.72
N ASN A 15 11.57 -17.05 10.16
CA ASN A 15 12.88 -16.45 10.47
C ASN A 15 13.06 -15.04 9.85
N THR A 16 12.40 -14.75 8.73
CA THR A 16 12.41 -13.42 8.13
C THR A 16 11.54 -12.45 8.94
N PHE A 17 10.42 -12.92 9.50
CA PHE A 17 9.58 -12.14 10.40
C PHE A 17 10.26 -11.87 11.78
N LEU A 18 11.17 -12.73 12.20
CA LEU A 18 11.86 -12.59 13.49
C LEU A 18 13.08 -11.65 13.45
N ASN A 19 13.50 -11.18 12.27
CA ASN A 19 14.47 -10.10 12.18
C ASN A 19 13.79 -8.79 12.60
N SER A 20 14.07 -8.34 13.81
CA SER A 20 13.43 -7.20 14.48
C SER A 20 13.39 -5.92 13.63
N GLU A 21 14.43 -5.68 12.82
CA GLU A 21 14.52 -4.51 11.96
C GLU A 21 13.54 -4.59 10.78
N LEU A 22 13.49 -5.72 10.06
CA LEU A 22 12.58 -5.93 8.94
C LEU A 22 11.12 -5.90 9.38
N CYS A 23 10.82 -6.50 10.54
CA CYS A 23 9.48 -6.48 11.13
C CYS A 23 9.01 -5.05 11.42
N GLY A 24 9.90 -4.19 11.94
CA GLY A 24 9.61 -2.78 12.18
C GLY A 24 9.21 -2.04 10.90
N TYR A 25 9.93 -2.25 9.79
CA TYR A 25 9.59 -1.63 8.50
C TYR A 25 8.27 -2.16 7.93
N TYR A 26 7.97 -3.47 8.06
CA TYR A 26 6.67 -4.02 7.66
C TYR A 26 5.51 -3.39 8.41
N ILE A 27 5.64 -3.28 9.74
CA ILE A 27 4.60 -2.68 10.59
C ILE A 27 4.42 -1.21 10.25
N ALA A 28 5.50 -0.45 10.12
CA ALA A 28 5.45 0.97 9.77
C ALA A 28 4.80 1.18 8.39
N ASN A 29 5.19 0.40 7.38
CA ASN A 29 4.62 0.45 6.04
C ASN A 29 3.11 0.15 6.06
N THR A 30 2.70 -0.89 6.80
CA THR A 30 1.29 -1.26 6.94
C THR A 30 0.47 -0.17 7.64
N LEU A 31 1.02 0.46 8.68
CA LEU A 31 0.36 1.56 9.39
C LEU A 31 0.19 2.79 8.49
N LEU A 32 1.21 3.12 7.68
CA LEU A 32 1.12 4.21 6.70
C LEU A 32 0.02 3.94 5.67
N MET A 33 0.00 2.74 5.11
CA MET A 33 -1.03 2.35 4.14
C MET A 33 -2.43 2.34 4.76
N LEU A 34 -2.56 1.99 6.03
CA LEU A 34 -3.82 2.06 6.76
C LEU A 34 -4.33 3.51 6.86
N VAL A 35 -3.46 4.47 7.18
CA VAL A 35 -3.81 5.90 7.22
C VAL A 35 -4.23 6.40 5.85
N VAL A 36 -3.50 6.04 4.79
CA VAL A 36 -3.84 6.37 3.40
C VAL A 36 -5.22 5.83 3.02
N SER A 37 -5.46 4.56 3.32
CA SER A 37 -6.73 3.88 3.00
C SER A 37 -7.92 4.47 3.75
N LEU A 38 -7.75 4.78 5.03
CA LEU A 38 -8.80 5.44 5.84
C LEU A 38 -9.10 6.84 5.32
N SER A 39 -8.08 7.61 4.98
CA SER A 39 -8.24 8.96 4.42
C SER A 39 -8.96 8.93 3.08
N LEU A 40 -8.59 8.00 2.20
CA LEU A 40 -9.25 7.82 0.91
C LEU A 40 -10.70 7.38 1.07
N SER A 41 -10.97 6.42 1.95
CA SER A 41 -12.33 5.93 2.24
C SER A 41 -13.22 7.03 2.79
N TYR A 42 -12.69 7.84 3.70
CA TYR A 42 -13.41 8.99 4.26
C TYR A 42 -13.71 10.04 3.18
N LEU A 43 -12.73 10.34 2.32
CA LEU A 43 -12.92 11.27 1.21
C LEU A 43 -14.03 10.80 0.27
N ILE A 44 -14.02 9.54 -0.15
CA ILE A 44 -15.06 8.95 -1.01
C ILE A 44 -16.43 9.04 -0.31
N GLY A 45 -16.50 8.72 0.98
CA GLY A 45 -17.71 8.80 1.79
C GLY A 45 -18.30 10.21 1.88
N MET A 46 -17.47 11.26 1.82
CA MET A 46 -17.94 12.63 1.80
C MET A 46 -18.70 13.00 0.51
N PHE A 47 -18.34 12.39 -0.62
CA PHE A 47 -18.97 12.68 -1.91
C PHE A 47 -20.20 11.83 -2.19
N ILE A 48 -20.31 10.66 -1.56
CA ILE A 48 -21.37 9.67 -1.84
C ILE A 48 -22.24 9.45 -0.58
N PRO A 49 -23.40 10.12 -0.49
CA PRO A 49 -24.28 9.98 0.68
C PRO A 49 -25.06 8.66 0.74
N ASN A 50 -25.15 7.92 -0.39
CA ASN A 50 -25.89 6.67 -0.46
C ASN A 50 -24.94 5.49 -0.17
N SER A 51 -25.20 4.75 0.91
CA SER A 51 -24.33 3.65 1.36
C SER A 51 -24.24 2.49 0.36
N ASN A 52 -25.28 2.21 -0.43
CA ASN A 52 -25.24 1.16 -1.43
C ASN A 52 -24.29 1.53 -2.60
N ILE A 53 -24.37 2.78 -3.05
CA ILE A 53 -23.48 3.31 -4.10
C ILE A 53 -22.06 3.39 -3.55
N LEU A 54 -21.90 3.84 -2.31
CA LEU A 54 -20.59 3.93 -1.65
C LEU A 54 -19.89 2.57 -1.60
N SER A 55 -20.60 1.51 -1.23
CA SER A 55 -20.06 0.14 -1.21
C SER A 55 -19.64 -0.33 -2.60
N GLY A 56 -20.42 -0.06 -3.62
CA GLY A 56 -20.09 -0.39 -5.00
C GLY A 56 -18.83 0.35 -5.50
N VAL A 57 -18.75 1.65 -5.26
CA VAL A 57 -17.59 2.47 -5.64
C VAL A 57 -16.34 2.04 -4.87
N ALA A 58 -16.44 1.80 -3.56
CA ALA A 58 -15.34 1.35 -2.74
C ALA A 58 -14.77 0.01 -3.25
N ASN A 59 -15.64 -0.94 -3.62
CA ASN A 59 -15.22 -2.22 -4.19
C ASN A 59 -14.49 -2.04 -5.53
N ILE A 60 -15.03 -1.22 -6.43
CA ILE A 60 -14.41 -0.96 -7.74
C ILE A 60 -13.04 -0.32 -7.57
N VAL A 61 -12.94 0.70 -6.71
CA VAL A 61 -11.67 1.40 -6.45
C VAL A 61 -10.64 0.44 -5.82
N SER A 62 -11.04 -0.32 -4.80
CA SER A 62 -10.17 -1.28 -4.13
C SER A 62 -9.66 -2.36 -5.07
N LEU A 63 -10.55 -2.97 -5.86
CA LEU A 63 -10.16 -3.99 -6.84
C LEU A 63 -9.25 -3.42 -7.91
N SER A 64 -9.55 -2.24 -8.44
CA SER A 64 -8.71 -1.57 -9.45
C SER A 64 -7.31 -1.29 -8.89
N MET A 65 -7.22 -0.80 -7.67
CA MET A 65 -5.92 -0.57 -7.01
C MET A 65 -5.15 -1.87 -6.80
N CYS A 66 -5.80 -2.94 -6.36
CA CYS A 66 -5.18 -4.24 -6.18
C CYS A 66 -4.67 -4.84 -7.50
N PHE A 67 -5.41 -4.70 -8.59
CA PHE A 67 -4.98 -5.17 -9.91
C PHE A 67 -3.83 -4.35 -10.49
N LEU A 68 -3.93 -3.02 -10.45
CA LEU A 68 -2.97 -2.12 -11.06
C LEU A 68 -1.63 -2.05 -10.28
N CYS A 69 -1.65 -2.29 -8.99
CA CYS A 69 -0.50 -2.06 -8.13
C CYS A 69 0.30 -3.30 -7.76
N GLY A 70 -0.01 -4.44 -8.35
CA GLY A 70 0.81 -5.64 -8.20
C GLY A 70 0.40 -6.60 -7.10
N VAL A 71 -0.70 -6.34 -6.38
CA VAL A 71 -1.18 -7.24 -5.31
C VAL A 71 -1.60 -8.60 -5.86
N PHE A 72 -2.34 -8.62 -6.97
CA PHE A 72 -2.76 -9.87 -7.62
C PHE A 72 -1.84 -10.32 -8.74
N VAL A 73 -1.21 -9.38 -9.43
CA VAL A 73 -0.32 -9.67 -10.55
C VAL A 73 1.07 -9.10 -10.23
N PRO A 74 2.13 -9.92 -10.18
CA PRO A 74 3.47 -9.44 -9.87
C PRO A 74 3.90 -8.30 -10.80
N MET A 75 4.52 -7.27 -10.26
CA MET A 75 5.00 -6.11 -11.04
C MET A 75 5.95 -6.50 -12.17
N SER A 76 6.65 -7.63 -12.02
CA SER A 76 7.59 -8.17 -13.03
C SER A 76 6.91 -8.63 -14.32
N VAL A 77 5.62 -8.91 -14.29
CA VAL A 77 4.82 -9.40 -15.45
C VAL A 77 3.98 -8.27 -16.06
N MET A 78 3.88 -7.14 -15.40
CA MET A 78 3.09 -5.99 -15.87
C MET A 78 3.80 -5.22 -16.98
N ASP A 79 3.04 -4.73 -17.94
CA ASP A 79 3.55 -3.84 -18.99
C ASP A 79 4.00 -2.50 -18.37
N LYS A 80 5.04 -1.92 -18.97
CA LYS A 80 5.62 -0.63 -18.54
C LYS A 80 4.60 0.51 -18.50
N SER A 81 3.59 0.46 -19.37
CA SER A 81 2.51 1.46 -19.42
C SER A 81 1.61 1.37 -18.19
N VAL A 82 1.28 0.16 -17.75
CA VAL A 82 0.48 -0.11 -16.56
C VAL A 82 1.23 0.31 -15.31
N LEU A 83 2.53 0.01 -15.22
CA LEU A 83 3.38 0.41 -14.11
C LEU A 83 3.48 1.93 -13.96
N LYS A 84 3.52 2.68 -15.06
CA LYS A 84 3.50 4.17 -15.01
C LYS A 84 2.20 4.71 -14.41
N VAL A 85 1.07 4.13 -14.75
CA VAL A 85 -0.23 4.50 -14.17
C VAL A 85 -0.29 4.10 -12.70
N ALA A 86 0.20 2.91 -12.36
CA ALA A 86 0.24 2.41 -11.00
C ALA A 86 1.06 3.32 -10.05
N GLN A 87 2.12 3.96 -10.53
CA GLN A 87 2.94 4.89 -9.75
C GLN A 87 2.17 6.11 -9.20
N PHE A 88 1.04 6.47 -9.82
CA PHE A 88 0.14 7.51 -9.31
C PHE A 88 -0.76 7.03 -8.16
N LEU A 89 -0.72 5.75 -7.83
CA LEU A 89 -1.53 5.16 -6.77
C LEU A 89 -0.65 4.83 -5.55
N PRO A 90 -1.14 5.11 -4.32
CA PRO A 90 -0.36 4.87 -3.10
C PRO A 90 -0.04 3.39 -2.87
N VAL A 91 -0.92 2.49 -3.31
CA VAL A 91 -0.73 1.03 -3.16
C VAL A 91 0.51 0.52 -3.92
N TYR A 92 0.90 1.17 -5.01
CA TYR A 92 2.13 0.83 -5.74
C TYR A 92 3.38 0.94 -4.85
N TRP A 93 3.49 2.03 -4.11
CA TRP A 93 4.63 2.30 -3.23
C TRP A 93 4.65 1.36 -2.03
N TYR A 94 3.47 1.05 -1.48
CA TYR A 94 3.31 0.04 -0.45
C TYR A 94 3.81 -1.34 -0.89
N GLU A 95 3.37 -1.80 -2.07
CA GLU A 95 3.79 -3.10 -2.61
C GLU A 95 5.28 -3.12 -2.99
N GLN A 96 5.84 -2.02 -3.46
CA GLN A 96 7.26 -1.91 -3.74
C GLN A 96 8.11 -2.11 -2.47
N VAL A 97 7.70 -1.54 -1.35
CA VAL A 97 8.36 -1.78 -0.05
C VAL A 97 8.24 -3.24 0.35
N ASN A 98 7.05 -3.82 0.28
CA ASN A 98 6.82 -5.23 0.60
C ASN A 98 7.66 -6.17 -0.28
N GLU A 99 7.76 -5.90 -1.57
CA GLU A 99 8.57 -6.69 -2.49
C GLU A 99 10.07 -6.61 -2.13
N ILE A 100 10.59 -5.43 -1.83
CA ILE A 100 11.98 -5.25 -1.39
C ILE A 100 12.24 -6.02 -0.09
N LEU A 101 11.36 -5.86 0.90
CA LEU A 101 11.50 -6.52 2.20
C LEU A 101 11.36 -8.06 2.11
N SER A 102 10.52 -8.56 1.20
CA SER A 102 10.31 -10.01 1.03
C SER A 102 11.46 -10.71 0.31
N ARG A 103 12.14 -10.03 -0.60
CA ARG A 103 13.23 -10.60 -1.40
C ARG A 103 14.58 -10.57 -0.71
N HIS A 104 14.79 -9.68 0.24
CA HIS A 104 16.06 -9.43 0.87
C HIS A 104 16.01 -9.71 2.37
N HIS A 105 16.90 -10.58 2.85
CA HIS A 105 17.03 -10.92 4.27
C HIS A 105 17.85 -9.89 5.07
N SER A 106 18.56 -9.00 4.37
CA SER A 106 19.33 -7.91 4.96
C SER A 106 19.16 -6.66 4.10
N LEU A 107 18.92 -5.54 4.75
CA LEU A 107 18.80 -4.24 4.09
C LEU A 107 20.20 -3.67 3.83
N THR A 108 20.59 -3.60 2.57
CA THR A 108 21.76 -2.82 2.17
C THR A 108 21.41 -1.33 2.22
N PRO A 109 22.40 -0.41 2.38
CA PRO A 109 22.14 1.03 2.43
C PRO A 109 21.35 1.55 1.21
N GLU A 110 21.57 0.95 0.04
CA GLU A 110 20.86 1.30 -1.19
C GLU A 110 19.37 0.88 -1.15
N LEU A 111 19.10 -0.33 -0.65
CA LEU A 111 17.73 -0.82 -0.49
C LEU A 111 16.96 -0.05 0.59
N LEU A 112 17.66 0.30 1.68
CA LEU A 112 17.10 1.13 2.74
C LEU A 112 16.67 2.50 2.19
N GLY A 113 17.49 3.13 1.34
CA GLY A 113 17.15 4.38 0.67
C GLY A 113 15.87 4.25 -0.18
N LYS A 114 15.71 3.17 -0.94
CA LYS A 114 14.51 2.92 -1.74
C LYS A 114 13.26 2.73 -0.87
N VAL A 115 13.37 1.98 0.22
CA VAL A 115 12.29 1.78 1.19
C VAL A 115 11.86 3.12 1.80
N GLN A 116 12.81 3.93 2.26
CA GLN A 116 12.53 5.23 2.86
C GLN A 116 11.87 6.21 1.87
N ILE A 117 12.31 6.23 0.60
CA ILE A 117 11.70 7.06 -0.44
C ILE A 117 10.25 6.61 -0.69
N SER A 118 10.00 5.32 -0.82
CA SER A 118 8.65 4.78 -1.04
C SER A 118 7.72 5.09 0.12
N MET A 119 8.16 4.89 1.35
CA MET A 119 7.40 5.27 2.55
C MET A 119 7.17 6.79 2.64
N GLY A 120 8.15 7.60 2.24
CA GLY A 120 8.01 9.06 2.15
C GLY A 120 6.92 9.49 1.17
N ILE A 121 6.82 8.81 0.03
CA ILE A 121 5.75 9.05 -0.97
C ILE A 121 4.38 8.65 -0.40
N GLU A 122 4.28 7.56 0.34
CA GLU A 122 3.03 7.19 1.03
C GLU A 122 2.59 8.26 2.04
N VAL A 123 3.52 8.84 2.80
CA VAL A 123 3.25 9.96 3.71
C VAL A 123 2.73 11.17 2.94
N LEU A 124 3.30 11.49 1.77
CA LEU A 124 2.82 12.57 0.92
C LEU A 124 1.38 12.32 0.43
N PHE A 125 1.04 11.09 0.03
CA PHE A 125 -0.33 10.73 -0.32
C PHE A 125 -1.29 10.88 0.86
N ALA A 126 -0.90 10.42 2.04
CA ALA A 126 -1.69 10.60 3.26
C ALA A 126 -1.95 12.08 3.56
N ALA A 127 -0.90 12.91 3.51
CA ALA A 127 -1.00 14.35 3.73
C ALA A 127 -1.90 15.02 2.68
N MET A 128 -1.78 14.65 1.42
CA MET A 128 -2.62 15.16 0.32
C MET A 128 -4.10 14.83 0.56
N PHE A 129 -4.43 13.59 0.91
CA PHE A 129 -5.81 13.19 1.19
C PHE A 129 -6.38 13.89 2.41
N VAL A 130 -5.60 14.03 3.49
CA VAL A 130 -6.01 14.78 4.69
C VAL A 130 -6.26 16.24 4.36
N CYS A 131 -5.39 16.89 3.57
CA CYS A 131 -5.62 18.27 3.12
C CYS A 131 -6.90 18.40 2.30
N LEU A 132 -7.17 17.46 1.38
CA LEU A 132 -8.41 17.45 0.60
C LEU A 132 -9.64 17.30 1.50
N ILE A 133 -9.58 16.41 2.50
CA ILE A 133 -10.66 16.24 3.49
C ILE A 133 -10.93 17.54 4.22
N LEU A 134 -9.90 18.25 4.69
CA LEU A 134 -10.04 19.51 5.41
C LEU A 134 -10.64 20.61 4.53
N VAL A 135 -10.20 20.71 3.28
CA VAL A 135 -10.73 21.67 2.31
C VAL A 135 -12.22 21.41 2.04
N VAL A 136 -12.57 20.16 1.69
CA VAL A 136 -13.95 19.78 1.40
C VAL A 136 -14.85 19.95 2.62
N SER A 137 -14.35 19.60 3.81
CA SER A 137 -15.08 19.76 5.08
C SER A 137 -15.37 21.24 5.40
N ARG A 138 -14.42 22.14 5.09
CA ARG A 138 -14.64 23.58 5.25
C ARG A 138 -15.71 24.12 4.30
N TYR A 139 -15.61 23.79 3.01
CA TYR A 139 -16.62 24.21 2.02
C TYR A 139 -18.03 23.74 2.37
N ARG A 140 -18.15 22.55 2.96
CA ARG A 140 -19.45 22.01 3.41
C ARG A 140 -20.06 22.69 4.63
N LYS A 141 -19.23 23.34 5.47
CA LYS A 141 -19.71 24.07 6.65
C LYS A 141 -20.13 25.50 6.34
N GLU A 142 -19.63 26.06 5.24
CA GLU A 142 -19.90 27.45 4.83
C GLU A 142 -21.08 27.56 3.85
N GLY A 143 -21.60 26.45 3.33
CA GLY A 143 -22.77 26.37 2.44
C GLY A 143 -23.96 25.70 3.12
#